data_ac762c5dfea83dfebbac2e607446c7eb
#
_entry.id   ac762c5dfea83dfebbac2e607446c7eb
#
_cell.length_a   1.000
_cell.length_b   1.000
_cell.length_c   1.000
_cell.angle_alpha   90.00
_cell.angle_beta   90.00
_cell.angle_gamma   90.00
#
_symmetry.space_group_name_H-M   'P 1'
#
loop_
_entity.id
_entity.type
_entity.pdbx_description
1 polymer ?
#
loop_
_entity_poly.entity_id
_entity_poly.type
_entity_poly.pdbx_seq_one_letter_code
_entity_poly.pdbx_strand_id
1 'polypeptide(L)'
;MKRLLACLLLTALLLGGADSPLFSEIGAIEAGLSQITGLRFTRHVPYATINKEQLRHYLEDRIKESIKPADLRAEELTLKLLGLIPPDFDLRQNTVDLLTEQAAAFYDYNKRKLFVLEGSEAGSEERMVLVHELAHALADQHFPLRKYINEGLQSDDGSTARLAVMEGQATWLMAAYLSKLGGGLAEVPDAVLQLMTNTPDSSSAQYPVFSQAPPYIRESLVFPYNEGMLFQNAVFKKLGREAFSEVFRRPPASTQQILHPDLYLSHSATAASDPPAVPEHRAMRELAEGSLGEFDFRVLLSQYTSKEEGEQAAMHLAGGSYALFEYKHGKLPLLAFASTWDSDDAAGKYLELYGRVLQGKWKKLEIASQTTAEITGHGDTGYFRAWKDGASVYHLEGLHAPMPSGQSPISDPQSPITGPRSPVH
;
A
#
# COMPACT_ATOMS: atom_id res chain seq x y z
N MET A 1 -5.59 2.24 5.51
CA MET A 1 -4.78 3.11 4.65
C MET A 1 -4.72 2.63 3.22
N LYS A 2 -4.56 1.34 2.97
CA LYS A 2 -4.52 0.77 1.60
C LYS A 2 -5.79 1.08 0.80
N ARG A 3 -6.97 0.82 1.38
CA ARG A 3 -8.26 1.21 0.77
C ARG A 3 -8.43 2.72 0.71
N LEU A 4 -7.96 3.43 1.73
CA LEU A 4 -8.01 4.88 1.82
C LEU A 4 -7.13 5.53 0.74
N LEU A 5 -5.87 5.09 0.59
CA LEU A 5 -4.94 5.59 -0.44
C LEU A 5 -5.40 5.22 -1.85
N ALA A 6 -5.88 4.00 -2.08
CA ALA A 6 -6.42 3.58 -3.38
C ALA A 6 -7.60 4.44 -3.84
N CYS A 7 -8.35 5.04 -2.89
CA CYS A 7 -9.46 5.94 -3.19
C CYS A 7 -9.02 7.42 -3.38
N LEU A 8 -7.80 7.78 -2.94
CA LEU A 8 -7.35 9.16 -2.77
C LEU A 8 -6.00 9.41 -3.48
N LEU A 9 -5.85 8.94 -4.72
CA LEU A 9 -4.64 9.20 -5.52
C LEU A 9 -4.39 10.69 -5.64
N LEU A 10 -3.31 11.15 -5.02
CA LEU A 10 -2.82 12.53 -5.03
C LEU A 10 -1.29 12.56 -5.16
N THR A 11 -0.80 13.40 -6.01
CA THR A 11 0.63 13.75 -6.10
C THR A 11 0.89 15.16 -5.56
N ALA A 12 1.99 15.29 -4.84
CA ALA A 12 2.35 16.55 -4.17
C ALA A 12 3.38 17.34 -4.97
N LEU A 13 3.08 18.60 -5.28
CA LEU A 13 4.00 19.71 -5.58
C LEU A 13 3.20 21.02 -5.84
N LEU A 14 3.73 22.20 -5.49
CA LEU A 14 3.03 23.50 -5.37
C LEU A 14 2.78 24.23 -6.70
N LEU A 15 1.58 24.78 -7.02
CA LEU A 15 1.31 25.54 -8.27
C LEU A 15 0.17 26.58 -8.25
N GLY A 16 0.27 27.62 -9.05
CA GLY A 16 -0.59 28.81 -9.10
C GLY A 16 -1.59 28.94 -10.26
N GLY A 17 -2.59 29.72 -10.04
CA GLY A 17 -3.69 30.36 -10.78
C GLY A 17 -4.13 29.93 -12.19
N ALA A 18 -5.42 30.18 -12.50
CA ALA A 18 -6.16 29.72 -13.69
C ALA A 18 -5.62 30.18 -15.08
N ASP A 19 -4.68 31.13 -15.10
CA ASP A 19 -4.02 31.63 -16.33
C ASP A 19 -2.54 31.24 -16.38
N SER A 20 -2.12 30.17 -15.69
CA SER A 20 -0.74 29.73 -15.67
C SER A 20 -0.27 29.34 -17.08
N PRO A 21 0.90 29.84 -17.54
CA PRO A 21 1.56 29.40 -18.78
C PRO A 21 1.70 27.87 -18.88
N LEU A 22 1.69 27.20 -17.75
CA LEU A 22 1.77 25.76 -17.61
C LEU A 22 0.69 24.99 -18.39
N PHE A 23 -0.55 25.50 -18.41
CA PHE A 23 -1.62 24.86 -19.16
C PHE A 23 -1.44 24.90 -20.68
N SER A 24 -0.64 25.85 -21.18
CA SER A 24 -0.27 25.90 -22.59
C SER A 24 0.65 24.75 -23.01
N GLU A 25 1.31 24.08 -22.05
CA GLU A 25 2.21 22.96 -22.29
C GLU A 25 1.49 21.59 -22.36
N ILE A 26 0.23 21.49 -21.94
CA ILE A 26 -0.53 20.23 -21.89
C ILE A 26 -0.44 19.48 -23.23
N GLY A 27 -0.70 20.14 -24.34
CA GLY A 27 -0.66 19.50 -25.67
C GLY A 27 0.72 18.97 -26.05
N ALA A 28 1.80 19.66 -25.64
CA ALA A 28 3.17 19.20 -25.89
C ALA A 28 3.50 17.97 -25.01
N ILE A 29 3.05 17.98 -23.75
CA ILE A 29 3.23 16.86 -22.84
C ILE A 29 2.43 15.64 -23.31
N GLU A 30 1.16 15.80 -23.70
CA GLU A 30 0.32 14.73 -24.28
C GLU A 30 0.99 14.08 -25.49
N ALA A 31 1.55 14.90 -26.40
CA ALA A 31 2.30 14.41 -27.56
C ALA A 31 3.57 13.65 -27.16
N GLY A 32 4.31 14.17 -26.17
CA GLY A 32 5.52 13.54 -25.64
C GLY A 32 5.24 12.19 -25.00
N LEU A 33 4.24 12.11 -24.11
CA LEU A 33 3.80 10.86 -23.46
C LEU A 33 3.31 9.84 -24.49
N SER A 34 2.53 10.28 -25.49
CA SER A 34 2.09 9.41 -26.59
C SER A 34 3.26 8.84 -27.39
N GLN A 35 4.32 9.64 -27.62
CA GLN A 35 5.51 9.19 -28.33
C GLN A 35 6.34 8.19 -27.51
N ILE A 36 6.43 8.36 -26.18
CA ILE A 36 7.14 7.43 -25.28
C ILE A 36 6.41 6.10 -25.22
N THR A 37 5.12 6.13 -24.92
CA THR A 37 4.32 4.93 -24.63
C THR A 37 3.81 4.20 -25.87
N GLY A 38 3.61 4.91 -26.98
CA GLY A 38 2.86 4.43 -28.14
C GLY A 38 1.33 4.51 -27.97
N LEU A 39 0.84 4.85 -26.79
CA LEU A 39 -0.58 5.11 -26.52
C LEU A 39 -0.92 6.55 -26.90
N ARG A 40 -2.11 6.76 -27.49
CA ARG A 40 -2.54 8.11 -27.93
C ARG A 40 -3.63 8.63 -27.00
N PHE A 41 -3.57 9.90 -26.64
CA PHE A 41 -4.73 10.55 -26.05
C PHE A 41 -5.90 10.51 -27.02
N THR A 42 -7.03 9.97 -26.58
CA THR A 42 -8.25 9.83 -27.37
C THR A 42 -9.19 11.02 -27.19
N ARG A 43 -8.97 11.81 -26.13
CA ARG A 43 -9.71 13.02 -25.77
C ARG A 43 -8.82 13.96 -25.01
N HIS A 44 -9.09 15.25 -25.12
CA HIS A 44 -8.44 16.28 -24.32
C HIS A 44 -8.72 16.08 -22.81
N VAL A 45 -7.74 16.38 -21.97
CA VAL A 45 -7.88 16.29 -20.51
C VAL A 45 -8.37 17.64 -19.98
N PRO A 46 -9.62 17.75 -19.50
CA PRO A 46 -10.10 18.98 -18.88
C PRO A 46 -9.35 19.24 -17.59
N TYR A 47 -9.12 20.51 -17.25
CA TYR A 47 -8.43 20.92 -16.04
C TYR A 47 -9.19 22.00 -15.26
N ALA A 48 -8.87 22.18 -13.99
CA ALA A 48 -9.33 23.28 -13.14
C ALA A 48 -8.29 23.53 -12.04
N THR A 49 -8.37 24.70 -11.44
CA THR A 49 -7.66 25.01 -10.22
C THR A 49 -8.50 24.65 -8.98
N ILE A 50 -7.83 24.38 -7.86
CA ILE A 50 -8.43 24.07 -6.57
C ILE A 50 -7.54 24.67 -5.47
N ASN A 51 -8.13 25.27 -4.42
CA ASN A 51 -7.36 25.72 -3.26
C ASN A 51 -7.29 24.64 -2.17
N LYS A 52 -6.43 24.83 -1.15
CA LYS A 52 -6.22 23.84 -0.06
C LYS A 52 -7.49 23.54 0.73
N GLU A 53 -8.36 24.50 0.95
CA GLU A 53 -9.62 24.28 1.66
C GLU A 53 -10.58 23.42 0.84
N GLN A 54 -10.75 23.74 -0.43
CA GLN A 54 -11.54 22.94 -1.36
C GLN A 54 -10.99 21.54 -1.53
N LEU A 55 -9.66 21.38 -1.55
CA LEU A 55 -9.01 20.07 -1.59
C LEU A 55 -9.34 19.27 -0.33
N ARG A 56 -9.22 19.87 0.87
CA ARG A 56 -9.58 19.18 2.12
C ARG A 56 -11.02 18.69 2.10
N HIS A 57 -11.97 19.53 1.72
CA HIS A 57 -13.37 19.14 1.57
C HIS A 57 -13.55 18.02 0.54
N TYR A 58 -12.87 18.12 -0.60
CA TYR A 58 -12.89 17.08 -1.62
C TYR A 58 -12.40 15.73 -1.06
N LEU A 59 -11.30 15.71 -0.31
CA LEU A 59 -10.75 14.50 0.30
C LEU A 59 -11.70 13.89 1.33
N GLU A 60 -12.27 14.73 2.22
CA GLU A 60 -13.24 14.31 3.22
C GLU A 60 -14.50 13.69 2.59
N ASP A 61 -14.99 14.29 1.52
CA ASP A 61 -16.17 13.78 0.81
C ASP A 61 -15.86 12.49 0.05
N ARG A 62 -14.68 12.39 -0.56
CA ARG A 62 -14.21 11.14 -1.21
C ARG A 62 -14.12 9.99 -0.21
N ILE A 63 -13.60 10.23 0.99
CA ILE A 63 -13.56 9.22 2.06
C ILE A 63 -14.97 8.77 2.43
N LYS A 64 -15.89 9.72 2.66
CA LYS A 64 -17.29 9.41 3.02
C LYS A 64 -18.03 8.62 1.93
N GLU A 65 -17.77 8.94 0.66
CA GLU A 65 -18.39 8.26 -0.50
C GLU A 65 -17.83 6.87 -0.76
N SER A 66 -16.51 6.69 -0.53
CA SER A 66 -15.78 5.50 -0.97
C SER A 66 -15.62 4.44 0.12
N ILE A 67 -15.64 4.82 1.40
CA ILE A 67 -15.33 3.94 2.52
C ILE A 67 -16.41 4.01 3.58
N LYS A 68 -16.97 2.87 3.96
CA LYS A 68 -17.92 2.82 5.07
C LYS A 68 -17.18 3.08 6.39
N PRO A 69 -17.80 3.82 7.34
CA PRO A 69 -17.16 4.09 8.65
C PRO A 69 -16.73 2.82 9.42
N ALA A 70 -17.47 1.72 9.25
CA ALA A 70 -17.11 0.44 9.87
C ALA A 70 -15.83 -0.17 9.27
N ASP A 71 -15.66 -0.07 7.94
CA ASP A 71 -14.48 -0.60 7.25
C ASP A 71 -13.24 0.22 7.61
N LEU A 72 -13.37 1.55 7.67
CA LEU A 72 -12.28 2.44 8.09
C LEU A 72 -11.84 2.17 9.54
N ARG A 73 -12.82 1.99 10.45
CA ARG A 73 -12.53 1.61 11.84
C ARG A 73 -11.82 0.26 11.93
N ALA A 74 -12.26 -0.72 11.14
CA ALA A 74 -11.64 -2.04 11.13
C ALA A 74 -10.21 -1.98 10.59
N GLU A 75 -9.97 -1.22 9.53
CA GLU A 75 -8.63 -0.98 8.97
C GLU A 75 -7.70 -0.31 10.00
N GLU A 76 -8.15 0.76 10.66
CA GLU A 76 -7.37 1.43 11.71
C GLU A 76 -7.05 0.48 12.86
N LEU A 77 -8.03 -0.29 13.32
CA LEU A 77 -7.86 -1.23 14.43
C LEU A 77 -6.89 -2.36 14.07
N THR A 78 -6.96 -2.89 12.85
CA THR A 78 -6.01 -3.89 12.33
C THR A 78 -4.57 -3.37 12.36
N LEU A 79 -4.34 -2.15 11.86
CA LEU A 79 -3.00 -1.55 11.85
C LEU A 79 -2.46 -1.32 13.26
N LYS A 80 -3.31 -0.90 14.20
CA LYS A 80 -2.95 -0.73 15.62
C LYS A 80 -2.58 -2.05 16.29
N LEU A 81 -3.36 -3.11 16.05
CA LEU A 81 -3.11 -4.43 16.63
C LEU A 81 -1.88 -5.11 16.06
N LEU A 82 -1.61 -4.93 14.77
CA LEU A 82 -0.35 -5.35 14.15
C LEU A 82 0.85 -4.58 14.71
N GLY A 83 0.64 -3.38 15.27
CA GLY A 83 1.71 -2.50 15.74
C GLY A 83 2.30 -1.62 14.65
N LEU A 84 1.63 -1.49 13.50
CA LEU A 84 2.07 -0.67 12.36
C LEU A 84 1.84 0.82 12.60
N ILE A 85 0.84 1.18 13.41
CA ILE A 85 0.57 2.56 13.85
C ILE A 85 0.34 2.62 15.36
N PRO A 86 0.61 3.76 16.03
CA PRO A 86 0.37 3.91 17.47
C PRO A 86 -1.11 3.77 17.85
N PRO A 87 -1.42 3.33 19.09
CA PRO A 87 -2.79 3.14 19.57
C PRO A 87 -3.68 4.41 19.53
N ASP A 88 -3.08 5.59 19.68
CA ASP A 88 -3.74 6.90 19.69
C ASP A 88 -3.79 7.58 18.32
N PHE A 89 -3.28 6.94 17.27
CA PHE A 89 -3.28 7.49 15.92
C PHE A 89 -4.70 7.50 15.32
N ASP A 90 -5.13 8.65 14.77
CA ASP A 90 -6.37 8.79 13.99
C ASP A 90 -6.04 8.66 12.50
N LEU A 91 -6.34 7.49 11.93
CA LEU A 91 -6.01 7.17 10.54
C LEU A 91 -6.70 8.12 9.55
N ARG A 92 -7.98 8.46 9.79
CA ARG A 92 -8.75 9.32 8.90
C ARG A 92 -8.21 10.73 8.89
N GLN A 93 -8.08 11.33 10.08
CA GLN A 93 -7.66 12.73 10.21
C GLN A 93 -6.23 12.91 9.66
N ASN A 94 -5.32 12.03 10.05
CA ASN A 94 -3.93 12.12 9.61
C ASN A 94 -3.79 11.90 8.09
N THR A 95 -4.59 11.01 7.49
CA THR A 95 -4.56 10.82 6.03
C THR A 95 -5.03 12.09 5.30
N VAL A 96 -6.11 12.75 5.74
CA VAL A 96 -6.56 14.01 5.14
C VAL A 96 -5.50 15.10 5.29
N ASP A 97 -4.89 15.22 6.47
CA ASP A 97 -3.86 16.22 6.75
C ASP A 97 -2.62 16.00 5.88
N LEU A 98 -2.14 14.77 5.79
CA LEU A 98 -1.00 14.37 4.94
C LEU A 98 -1.24 14.68 3.46
N LEU A 99 -2.36 14.25 2.92
CA LEU A 99 -2.67 14.46 1.51
C LEU A 99 -2.91 15.95 1.21
N THR A 100 -3.50 16.71 2.15
CA THR A 100 -3.64 18.17 2.01
C THR A 100 -2.29 18.89 2.07
N GLU A 101 -1.34 18.39 2.88
CA GLU A 101 0.00 18.96 2.98
C GLU A 101 0.79 18.75 1.69
N GLN A 102 0.73 17.54 1.12
CA GLN A 102 1.59 17.13 0.01
C GLN A 102 1.01 17.40 -1.37
N ALA A 103 -0.31 17.61 -1.49
CA ALA A 103 -0.92 17.76 -2.79
C ALA A 103 -0.52 19.05 -3.50
N ALA A 104 -0.32 18.95 -4.80
CA ALA A 104 -0.09 20.07 -5.70
C ALA A 104 -0.94 20.03 -6.96
N ALA A 105 -1.15 18.85 -7.49
CA ALA A 105 -2.11 18.55 -8.53
C ALA A 105 -2.60 17.12 -8.33
N PHE A 106 -3.67 16.75 -8.99
CA PHE A 106 -4.14 15.36 -9.07
C PHE A 106 -5.08 15.16 -10.25
N TYR A 107 -5.03 13.97 -10.83
CA TYR A 107 -5.99 13.52 -11.82
C TYR A 107 -7.14 12.76 -11.14
N ASP A 108 -8.35 13.33 -11.17
CA ASP A 108 -9.56 12.65 -10.69
C ASP A 108 -10.10 11.71 -11.77
N TYR A 109 -9.82 10.43 -11.66
CA TYR A 109 -10.29 9.40 -12.59
C TYR A 109 -11.82 9.21 -12.57
N ASN A 110 -12.54 9.66 -11.54
CA ASN A 110 -14.01 9.62 -11.51
C ASN A 110 -14.60 10.78 -12.34
N LYS A 111 -14.03 11.96 -12.20
CA LYS A 111 -14.40 13.16 -12.98
C LYS A 111 -13.67 13.23 -14.31
N ARG A 112 -12.62 12.44 -14.49
CA ARG A 112 -11.70 12.46 -15.65
C ARG A 112 -11.14 13.84 -15.91
N LYS A 113 -10.67 14.47 -14.85
CA LYS A 113 -10.28 15.87 -14.83
C LYS A 113 -9.01 16.06 -14.00
N LEU A 114 -8.13 16.89 -14.50
CA LEU A 114 -6.93 17.34 -13.79
C LEU A 114 -7.29 18.51 -12.88
N PHE A 115 -6.88 18.45 -11.63
CA PHE A 115 -6.96 19.56 -10.69
C PHE A 115 -5.56 20.01 -10.32
N VAL A 116 -5.34 21.32 -10.31
CA VAL A 116 -4.05 21.96 -9.98
C VAL A 116 -4.27 22.91 -8.82
N LEU A 117 -3.41 22.86 -7.80
CA LEU A 117 -3.55 23.69 -6.61
C LEU A 117 -3.23 25.17 -6.95
N GLU A 118 -4.02 26.08 -6.38
CA GLU A 118 -3.78 27.53 -6.50
C GLU A 118 -2.53 27.95 -5.72
N GLY A 119 -1.79 28.93 -6.22
CA GLY A 119 -0.64 29.54 -5.54
C GLY A 119 0.72 29.00 -5.94
N SER A 120 0.78 28.10 -6.89
CA SER A 120 2.05 27.56 -7.39
C SER A 120 2.57 28.37 -8.58
N GLU A 121 3.87 28.61 -8.64
CA GLU A 121 4.52 29.34 -9.73
C GLU A 121 4.86 28.37 -10.89
N ALA A 122 4.85 28.85 -12.14
CA ALA A 122 5.22 28.01 -13.28
C ALA A 122 6.74 27.79 -13.31
N GLY A 123 7.18 26.61 -12.93
CA GLY A 123 8.59 26.20 -12.89
C GLY A 123 8.83 24.81 -13.49
N SER A 124 10.07 24.32 -13.38
CA SER A 124 10.44 22.99 -13.89
C SER A 124 9.81 21.86 -13.07
N GLU A 125 9.62 22.06 -11.77
CA GLU A 125 9.02 21.08 -10.88
C GLU A 125 7.54 20.87 -11.21
N GLU A 126 6.84 21.93 -11.49
CA GLU A 126 5.43 21.97 -11.83
C GLU A 126 5.13 21.29 -13.16
N ARG A 127 5.99 21.46 -14.13
CA ARG A 127 5.93 20.73 -15.40
C ARG A 127 6.00 19.22 -15.13
N MET A 128 6.81 18.80 -14.16
CA MET A 128 6.99 17.41 -13.82
C MET A 128 5.72 16.79 -13.24
N VAL A 129 5.07 17.51 -12.31
CA VAL A 129 3.78 17.08 -11.75
C VAL A 129 2.74 16.99 -12.86
N LEU A 130 2.70 17.97 -13.77
CA LEU A 130 1.75 17.94 -14.88
C LEU A 130 1.99 16.73 -15.80
N VAL A 131 3.27 16.36 -16.06
CA VAL A 131 3.60 15.14 -16.80
C VAL A 131 3.08 13.89 -16.07
N HIS A 132 3.26 13.81 -14.75
CA HIS A 132 2.81 12.70 -13.92
C HIS A 132 1.28 12.56 -13.98
N GLU A 133 0.54 13.63 -13.77
CA GLU A 133 -0.93 13.63 -13.80
C GLU A 133 -1.50 13.33 -15.19
N LEU A 134 -0.86 13.82 -16.22
CA LEU A 134 -1.24 13.49 -17.60
C LEU A 134 -0.90 12.03 -17.96
N ALA A 135 0.11 11.43 -17.34
CA ALA A 135 0.36 9.99 -17.47
C ALA A 135 -0.80 9.17 -16.88
N HIS A 136 -1.34 9.56 -15.70
CA HIS A 136 -2.56 8.94 -15.19
C HIS A 136 -3.76 9.12 -16.12
N ALA A 137 -3.94 10.32 -16.69
CA ALA A 137 -5.01 10.59 -17.64
C ALA A 137 -4.87 9.74 -18.92
N LEU A 138 -3.65 9.55 -19.42
CA LEU A 138 -3.38 8.65 -20.55
C LEU A 138 -3.72 7.21 -20.21
N ALA A 139 -3.27 6.73 -19.05
CA ALA A 139 -3.61 5.37 -18.58
C ALA A 139 -5.12 5.18 -18.46
N ASP A 140 -5.87 6.13 -17.85
CA ASP A 140 -7.33 6.05 -17.68
C ASP A 140 -8.10 6.04 -19.01
N GLN A 141 -7.55 6.67 -20.06
CA GLN A 141 -8.18 6.65 -21.39
C GLN A 141 -8.09 5.29 -22.07
N HIS A 142 -7.13 4.44 -21.70
CA HIS A 142 -6.91 3.09 -22.25
C HIS A 142 -7.33 1.97 -21.29
N PHE A 143 -7.16 2.19 -19.99
CA PHE A 143 -7.42 1.24 -18.92
C PHE A 143 -8.23 1.95 -17.83
N PRO A 144 -9.57 1.81 -17.78
CA PRO A 144 -10.42 2.55 -16.86
C PRO A 144 -9.96 2.42 -15.41
N LEU A 145 -9.24 3.43 -14.87
CA LEU A 145 -8.57 3.37 -13.57
C LEU A 145 -9.54 3.12 -12.42
N ARG A 146 -10.76 3.67 -12.49
CA ARG A 146 -11.80 3.37 -11.51
C ARG A 146 -12.09 1.88 -11.40
N LYS A 147 -12.21 1.18 -12.54
CA LYS A 147 -12.44 -0.27 -12.56
C LYS A 147 -11.21 -1.01 -12.05
N TYR A 148 -10.02 -0.62 -12.53
CA TYR A 148 -8.74 -1.19 -12.14
C TYR A 148 -8.53 -1.16 -10.61
N ILE A 149 -8.80 -0.02 -9.97
CA ILE A 149 -8.70 0.14 -8.52
C ILE A 149 -9.74 -0.72 -7.79
N ASN A 150 -11.01 -0.66 -8.22
CA ASN A 150 -12.09 -1.38 -7.55
C ASN A 150 -11.88 -2.90 -7.57
N GLU A 151 -11.33 -3.45 -8.64
CA GLU A 151 -10.97 -4.87 -8.72
C GLU A 151 -9.85 -5.24 -7.74
N GLY A 152 -8.97 -4.30 -7.40
CA GLY A 152 -7.92 -4.49 -6.41
C GLY A 152 -8.41 -4.56 -4.96
N LEU A 153 -9.57 -3.98 -4.65
CA LEU A 153 -10.11 -3.90 -3.29
C LEU A 153 -10.46 -5.26 -2.65
N GLN A 154 -10.41 -6.34 -3.41
CA GLN A 154 -10.61 -7.71 -2.91
C GLN A 154 -9.39 -8.25 -2.14
N SER A 155 -8.20 -7.65 -2.33
CA SER A 155 -6.95 -7.99 -1.66
C SER A 155 -6.25 -6.71 -1.22
N ASP A 156 -5.95 -6.57 0.06
CA ASP A 156 -5.26 -5.38 0.58
C ASP A 156 -3.85 -5.27 -0.02
N ASP A 157 -3.11 -6.37 -0.10
CA ASP A 157 -1.79 -6.42 -0.71
C ASP A 157 -1.85 -6.17 -2.23
N GLY A 158 -2.82 -6.81 -2.92
CA GLY A 158 -3.08 -6.55 -4.33
C GLY A 158 -3.49 -5.11 -4.63
N SER A 159 -4.22 -4.45 -3.73
CA SER A 159 -4.53 -3.01 -3.83
C SER A 159 -3.26 -2.16 -3.80
N THR A 160 -2.34 -2.44 -2.88
CA THR A 160 -1.04 -1.74 -2.79
C THR A 160 -0.20 -1.98 -4.04
N ALA A 161 -0.17 -3.20 -4.55
CA ALA A 161 0.54 -3.53 -5.78
C ALA A 161 -0.03 -2.79 -7.01
N ARG A 162 -1.35 -2.68 -7.12
CA ARG A 162 -2.01 -1.91 -8.20
C ARG A 162 -1.74 -0.41 -8.09
N LEU A 163 -1.69 0.12 -6.88
CA LEU A 163 -1.31 1.50 -6.64
C LEU A 163 0.14 1.74 -7.08
N ALA A 164 1.05 0.81 -6.76
CA ALA A 164 2.44 0.87 -7.20
C ALA A 164 2.59 0.83 -8.72
N VAL A 165 1.74 0.08 -9.44
CA VAL A 165 1.70 0.15 -10.91
C VAL A 165 1.31 1.54 -11.41
N MET A 166 0.27 2.14 -10.83
CA MET A 166 -0.24 3.43 -11.29
C MET A 166 0.77 4.55 -11.03
N GLU A 167 1.22 4.68 -9.79
CA GLU A 167 2.16 5.73 -9.40
C GLU A 167 3.56 5.49 -10.00
N GLY A 168 3.99 4.24 -10.01
CA GLY A 168 5.28 3.85 -10.56
C GLY A 168 5.38 4.10 -12.05
N GLN A 169 4.34 3.79 -12.83
CA GLN A 169 4.32 4.10 -14.26
C GLN A 169 4.31 5.61 -14.53
N ALA A 170 3.52 6.38 -13.78
CA ALA A 170 3.47 7.83 -13.93
C ALA A 170 4.82 8.47 -13.57
N THR A 171 5.46 8.03 -12.49
CA THR A 171 6.80 8.47 -12.07
C THR A 171 7.88 8.09 -13.07
N TRP A 172 7.83 6.86 -13.60
CA TRP A 172 8.76 6.43 -14.66
C TRP A 172 8.61 7.27 -15.94
N LEU A 173 7.36 7.54 -16.36
CA LEU A 173 7.07 8.37 -17.53
C LEU A 173 7.52 9.81 -17.34
N MET A 174 7.41 10.34 -16.13
CA MET A 174 7.95 11.64 -15.75
C MET A 174 9.47 11.69 -15.95
N ALA A 175 10.20 10.68 -15.45
CA ALA A 175 11.64 10.58 -15.63
C ALA A 175 12.05 10.42 -17.12
N ALA A 176 11.32 9.59 -17.87
CA ALA A 176 11.55 9.38 -19.29
C ALA A 176 11.29 10.65 -20.12
N TYR A 177 10.25 11.41 -19.78
CA TYR A 177 9.92 12.68 -20.43
C TYR A 177 11.04 13.72 -20.22
N LEU A 178 11.58 13.84 -19.00
CA LEU A 178 12.74 14.69 -18.71
C LEU A 178 13.99 14.29 -19.49
N SER A 179 14.31 12.99 -19.46
CA SER A 179 15.48 12.48 -20.19
C SER A 179 15.40 12.83 -21.69
N LYS A 180 14.20 12.75 -22.26
CA LYS A 180 13.95 13.12 -23.65
C LYS A 180 14.10 14.62 -23.91
N LEU A 181 13.65 15.50 -23.01
CA LEU A 181 13.88 16.95 -23.13
C LEU A 181 15.38 17.31 -23.12
N GLY A 182 16.19 16.52 -22.39
CA GLY A 182 17.64 16.63 -22.39
C GLY A 182 18.33 16.05 -23.63
N GLY A 183 17.58 15.60 -24.67
CA GLY A 183 18.12 14.99 -25.89
C GLY A 183 18.48 13.50 -25.75
N GLY A 184 18.11 12.86 -24.64
CA GLY A 184 18.30 11.43 -24.38
C GLY A 184 17.30 10.52 -25.10
N LEU A 185 17.56 9.22 -25.04
CA LEU A 185 16.60 8.18 -25.45
C LEU A 185 15.43 8.12 -24.46
N ALA A 186 14.32 7.49 -24.83
CA ALA A 186 13.17 7.27 -23.96
C ALA A 186 13.44 6.22 -22.84
N GLU A 187 14.67 5.75 -22.71
CA GLU A 187 15.15 4.90 -21.62
C GLU A 187 15.58 5.78 -20.45
N VAL A 188 15.12 5.43 -19.25
CA VAL A 188 15.54 6.12 -18.03
C VAL A 188 16.83 5.46 -17.54
N PRO A 189 17.96 6.20 -17.47
CA PRO A 189 19.20 5.66 -16.93
C PRO A 189 19.02 5.19 -15.48
N ASP A 190 19.63 4.06 -15.11
CA ASP A 190 19.55 3.53 -13.75
C ASP A 190 20.05 4.54 -12.70
N ALA A 191 21.04 5.37 -13.05
CA ALA A 191 21.53 6.44 -12.17
C ALA A 191 20.44 7.51 -11.87
N VAL A 192 19.55 7.80 -12.82
CA VAL A 192 18.41 8.72 -12.60
C VAL A 192 17.39 8.09 -11.67
N LEU A 193 17.09 6.79 -11.87
CA LEU A 193 16.19 6.04 -10.98
C LEU A 193 16.73 6.00 -9.55
N GLN A 194 18.01 5.69 -9.39
CA GLN A 194 18.67 5.68 -8.08
C GLN A 194 18.64 7.08 -7.42
N LEU A 195 18.86 8.13 -8.17
CA LEU A 195 18.75 9.50 -7.65
C LEU A 195 17.34 9.80 -7.15
N MET A 196 16.32 9.39 -7.89
CA MET A 196 14.91 9.64 -7.52
C MET A 196 14.48 8.83 -6.29
N THR A 197 14.97 7.59 -6.12
CA THR A 197 14.65 6.75 -4.96
C THR A 197 15.48 7.08 -3.71
N ASN A 198 16.68 7.68 -3.88
CA ASN A 198 17.58 8.03 -2.78
C ASN A 198 17.47 9.50 -2.34
N THR A 199 16.40 10.21 -2.72
CA THR A 199 16.22 11.60 -2.26
C THR A 199 16.14 11.59 -0.72
N PRO A 200 17.08 12.24 -0.01
CA PRO A 200 17.04 12.27 1.43
C PRO A 200 15.76 12.94 1.91
N ASP A 201 15.34 12.59 3.11
CA ASP A 201 14.21 13.18 3.85
C ASP A 201 14.47 14.68 4.18
N SER A 202 15.04 15.42 3.20
CA SER A 202 15.47 16.81 3.30
C SER A 202 14.31 17.81 3.41
N SER A 203 13.09 17.31 3.35
CA SER A 203 11.88 18.12 3.37
C SER A 203 11.14 18.14 4.72
N SER A 204 11.74 17.65 5.81
CA SER A 204 11.07 17.58 7.13
C SER A 204 10.51 18.95 7.60
N ALA A 205 11.19 20.04 7.28
CA ALA A 205 10.70 21.39 7.57
C ALA A 205 9.55 21.84 6.63
N GLN A 206 9.51 21.33 5.41
CA GLN A 206 8.51 21.66 4.40
C GLN A 206 7.23 20.80 4.58
N TYR A 207 7.38 19.56 5.05
CA TYR A 207 6.31 18.59 5.24
C TYR A 207 6.25 18.07 6.69
N PRO A 208 5.87 18.91 7.65
CA PRO A 208 5.88 18.56 9.09
C PRO A 208 4.90 17.43 9.43
N VAL A 209 3.74 17.31 8.75
CA VAL A 209 2.78 16.23 8.99
C VAL A 209 3.37 14.90 8.53
N PHE A 210 3.97 14.87 7.34
CA PHE A 210 4.64 13.68 6.81
C PHE A 210 5.81 13.25 7.70
N SER A 211 6.67 14.18 8.10
CA SER A 211 7.86 13.85 8.91
C SER A 211 7.53 13.27 10.30
N GLN A 212 6.36 13.63 10.86
CA GLN A 212 5.87 13.13 12.15
C GLN A 212 4.99 11.88 12.02
N ALA A 213 4.61 11.48 10.81
CA ALA A 213 3.78 10.31 10.60
C ALA A 213 4.52 9.01 10.98
N PRO A 214 3.80 7.98 11.48
CA PRO A 214 4.39 6.67 11.75
C PRO A 214 5.10 6.09 10.52
N PRO A 215 6.15 5.27 10.70
CA PRO A 215 6.90 4.67 9.58
C PRO A 215 6.00 4.00 8.55
N TYR A 216 5.02 3.22 8.98
CA TYR A 216 4.10 2.55 8.06
C TYR A 216 3.32 3.54 7.18
N ILE A 217 2.90 4.67 7.72
CA ILE A 217 2.18 5.71 7.00
C ILE A 217 3.10 6.36 5.94
N ARG A 218 4.33 6.69 6.32
CA ARG A 218 5.32 7.29 5.40
C ARG A 218 5.67 6.33 4.27
N GLU A 219 6.04 5.11 4.62
CA GLU A 219 6.41 4.08 3.63
C GLU A 219 5.24 3.76 2.68
N SER A 220 4.01 3.71 3.18
CA SER A 220 2.83 3.48 2.31
C SER A 220 2.58 4.60 1.30
N LEU A 221 3.02 5.82 1.60
CA LEU A 221 2.95 6.95 0.65
C LEU A 221 4.08 6.91 -0.37
N VAL A 222 5.27 6.48 0.03
CA VAL A 222 6.49 6.52 -0.80
C VAL A 222 6.64 5.26 -1.67
N PHE A 223 6.28 4.10 -1.13
CA PHE A 223 6.41 2.80 -1.79
C PHE A 223 5.83 2.75 -3.22
N PRO A 224 4.61 3.26 -3.48
CA PRO A 224 4.05 3.21 -4.82
C PRO A 224 4.88 3.96 -5.88
N TYR A 225 5.51 5.05 -5.48
CA TYR A 225 6.34 5.86 -6.38
C TYR A 225 7.70 5.21 -6.61
N ASN A 226 8.40 4.86 -5.55
CA ASN A 226 9.78 4.37 -5.62
C ASN A 226 9.84 2.94 -6.16
N GLU A 227 9.23 1.99 -5.45
CA GLU A 227 9.26 0.58 -5.84
C GLU A 227 8.43 0.34 -7.10
N GLY A 228 7.31 1.06 -7.26
CA GLY A 228 6.51 1.01 -8.49
C GLY A 228 7.28 1.50 -9.71
N MET A 229 8.09 2.55 -9.59
CA MET A 229 8.95 3.05 -10.67
C MET A 229 10.04 2.02 -11.04
N LEU A 230 10.68 1.41 -10.04
CA LEU A 230 11.68 0.36 -10.26
C LEU A 230 11.07 -0.87 -10.91
N PHE A 231 9.87 -1.29 -10.45
CA PHE A 231 9.09 -2.35 -11.09
C PHE A 231 8.76 -2.02 -12.55
N GLN A 232 8.23 -0.82 -12.83
CA GLN A 232 7.92 -0.39 -14.19
C GLN A 232 9.17 -0.41 -15.09
N ASN A 233 10.32 0.00 -14.56
CA ASN A 233 11.59 -0.05 -15.27
C ASN A 233 12.01 -1.48 -15.61
N ALA A 234 11.91 -2.40 -14.66
CA ALA A 234 12.23 -3.81 -14.88
C ALA A 234 11.34 -4.44 -15.96
N VAL A 235 10.02 -4.18 -15.89
CA VAL A 235 9.05 -4.67 -16.89
C VAL A 235 9.33 -4.02 -18.25
N PHE A 236 9.63 -2.72 -18.29
CA PHE A 236 9.98 -2.02 -19.53
C PHE A 236 11.26 -2.57 -20.18
N LYS A 237 12.30 -2.84 -19.42
CA LYS A 237 13.53 -3.47 -19.93
C LYS A 237 13.26 -4.83 -20.59
N LYS A 238 12.24 -5.56 -20.13
CA LYS A 238 11.87 -6.88 -20.65
C LYS A 238 10.92 -6.84 -21.83
N LEU A 239 9.90 -5.97 -21.78
CA LEU A 239 8.76 -5.93 -22.72
C LEU A 239 8.76 -4.71 -23.64
N GLY A 240 9.68 -3.74 -23.43
CA GLY A 240 9.65 -2.49 -24.14
C GLY A 240 8.33 -1.74 -23.93
N ARG A 241 7.79 -1.14 -24.98
CA ARG A 241 6.53 -0.36 -24.91
C ARG A 241 5.30 -1.16 -24.48
N GLU A 242 5.30 -2.48 -24.66
CA GLU A 242 4.18 -3.32 -24.21
C GLU A 242 4.02 -3.27 -22.69
N ALA A 243 5.11 -3.01 -21.95
CA ALA A 243 5.07 -2.85 -20.50
C ALA A 243 3.98 -1.87 -20.03
N PHE A 244 3.75 -0.75 -20.76
CA PHE A 244 2.76 0.27 -20.40
C PHE A 244 1.31 -0.24 -20.44
N SER A 245 1.06 -1.27 -21.20
CA SER A 245 -0.27 -1.90 -21.30
C SER A 245 -0.37 -3.15 -20.44
N GLU A 246 0.69 -3.96 -20.42
CA GLU A 246 0.71 -5.26 -19.75
C GLU A 246 0.43 -5.14 -18.25
N VAL A 247 1.03 -4.18 -17.56
CA VAL A 247 0.86 -3.99 -16.11
C VAL A 247 -0.57 -3.62 -15.69
N PHE A 248 -1.39 -3.08 -16.61
CA PHE A 248 -2.81 -2.83 -16.39
C PHE A 248 -3.69 -3.99 -16.80
N ARG A 249 -3.34 -4.72 -17.86
CA ARG A 249 -4.10 -5.90 -18.32
C ARG A 249 -3.91 -7.10 -17.41
N ARG A 250 -2.71 -7.27 -16.90
CA ARG A 250 -2.30 -8.31 -15.95
C ARG A 250 -1.61 -7.65 -14.76
N PRO A 251 -2.37 -7.07 -13.83
CA PRO A 251 -1.77 -6.42 -12.68
C PRO A 251 -1.02 -7.42 -11.78
N PRO A 252 0.05 -6.98 -11.11
CA PRO A 252 0.69 -7.77 -10.08
C PRO A 252 -0.31 -8.11 -8.97
N ALA A 253 -0.23 -9.32 -8.45
CA ALA A 253 -1.15 -9.83 -7.44
C ALA A 253 -0.73 -9.43 -6.00
N SER A 254 0.55 -9.04 -5.80
CA SER A 254 1.12 -8.77 -4.47
C SER A 254 2.23 -7.72 -4.53
N THR A 255 2.54 -7.12 -3.38
CA THR A 255 3.71 -6.25 -3.23
C THR A 255 5.03 -7.01 -3.41
N GLN A 256 5.04 -8.33 -3.17
CA GLN A 256 6.19 -9.19 -3.50
C GLN A 256 6.53 -9.14 -4.99
N GLN A 257 5.54 -9.19 -5.87
CA GLN A 257 5.77 -9.07 -7.32
C GLN A 257 6.22 -7.68 -7.75
N ILE A 258 5.93 -6.63 -6.97
CA ILE A 258 6.48 -5.29 -7.18
C ILE A 258 7.96 -5.24 -6.78
N LEU A 259 8.29 -5.78 -5.60
CA LEU A 259 9.66 -5.81 -5.06
C LEU A 259 10.57 -6.77 -5.83
N HIS A 260 10.00 -7.84 -6.38
CA HIS A 260 10.69 -8.87 -7.15
C HIS A 260 10.06 -9.03 -8.55
N PRO A 261 10.36 -8.12 -9.50
CA PRO A 261 9.73 -8.12 -10.84
C PRO A 261 9.88 -9.43 -11.62
N ASP A 262 10.88 -10.22 -11.33
CA ASP A 262 11.08 -11.54 -11.97
C ASP A 262 9.94 -12.51 -11.61
N LEU A 263 9.36 -12.42 -10.41
CA LEU A 263 8.19 -13.20 -10.01
C LEU A 263 6.94 -12.80 -10.82
N TYR A 264 6.77 -11.52 -11.09
CA TYR A 264 5.72 -11.03 -11.98
C TYR A 264 5.93 -11.52 -13.42
N LEU A 265 7.14 -11.35 -13.94
CA LEU A 265 7.49 -11.71 -15.32
C LEU A 265 7.41 -13.23 -15.57
N SER A 266 7.72 -14.05 -14.56
CA SER A 266 7.63 -15.53 -14.62
C SER A 266 6.20 -16.04 -14.32
N HIS A 267 5.24 -15.19 -14.04
CA HIS A 267 3.87 -15.57 -13.65
C HIS A 267 3.82 -16.43 -12.38
N SER A 268 4.74 -16.21 -11.44
CA SER A 268 4.76 -16.95 -10.18
C SER A 268 3.52 -16.64 -9.35
N ALA A 269 2.90 -17.69 -8.83
CA ALA A 269 1.76 -17.54 -7.93
C ALA A 269 2.23 -17.07 -6.54
N THR A 270 1.42 -16.25 -5.89
CA THR A 270 1.56 -15.95 -4.47
C THR A 270 0.90 -17.07 -3.66
N ALA A 271 1.45 -17.38 -2.49
CA ALA A 271 0.89 -18.37 -1.58
C ALA A 271 0.73 -17.74 -0.19
N ALA A 272 -0.42 -17.95 0.43
CA ALA A 272 -0.66 -17.52 1.79
C ALA A 272 -1.46 -18.60 2.53
N SER A 273 -1.17 -18.79 3.81
CA SER A 273 -2.00 -19.62 4.69
C SER A 273 -3.19 -18.82 5.19
N ASP A 274 -4.32 -19.50 5.39
CA ASP A 274 -5.47 -18.90 6.07
C ASP A 274 -5.12 -18.58 7.54
N PRO A 275 -5.74 -17.54 8.13
CA PRO A 275 -5.61 -17.27 9.55
C PRO A 275 -6.03 -18.47 10.37
N PRO A 276 -5.46 -18.68 11.58
CA PRO A 276 -5.83 -19.81 12.42
C PRO A 276 -7.28 -19.69 12.89
N ALA A 277 -7.93 -20.84 13.09
CA ALA A 277 -9.27 -20.88 13.65
C ALA A 277 -9.31 -20.23 15.05
N VAL A 278 -10.28 -19.37 15.26
CA VAL A 278 -10.41 -18.61 16.51
C VAL A 278 -11.22 -19.40 17.52
N PRO A 279 -10.69 -19.62 18.73
CA PRO A 279 -11.47 -20.20 19.82
C PRO A 279 -12.71 -19.33 20.13
N GLU A 280 -13.80 -19.96 20.53
CA GLU A 280 -15.04 -19.23 20.90
C GLU A 280 -15.62 -18.34 19.76
N HIS A 281 -15.37 -18.68 18.49
CA HIS A 281 -15.85 -17.93 17.31
C HIS A 281 -17.33 -17.51 17.42
N ARG A 282 -18.20 -18.36 18.05
CA ARG A 282 -19.62 -18.04 18.25
C ARG A 282 -19.87 -16.84 19.18
N ALA A 283 -18.92 -16.54 20.07
CA ALA A 283 -18.98 -15.39 20.97
C ALA A 283 -18.48 -14.10 20.34
N MET A 284 -17.98 -14.16 19.10
CA MET A 284 -17.37 -13.05 18.39
C MET A 284 -18.17 -12.62 17.17
N ARG A 285 -17.84 -11.45 16.66
CA ARG A 285 -18.26 -10.90 15.37
C ARG A 285 -17.00 -10.59 14.56
N GLU A 286 -16.95 -11.08 13.35
CA GLU A 286 -15.92 -10.70 12.41
C GLU A 286 -16.11 -9.24 11.97
N LEU A 287 -15.04 -8.47 11.98
CA LEU A 287 -15.02 -7.06 11.57
C LEU A 287 -14.39 -6.89 10.20
N ALA A 288 -13.32 -7.63 9.90
CA ALA A 288 -12.60 -7.61 8.64
C ALA A 288 -11.78 -8.87 8.44
N GLU A 289 -11.50 -9.18 7.21
CA GLU A 289 -10.49 -10.14 6.76
C GLU A 289 -9.67 -9.50 5.61
N GLY A 290 -8.43 -9.94 5.39
CA GLY A 290 -7.61 -9.39 4.33
C GLY A 290 -6.25 -10.07 4.19
N SER A 291 -5.43 -9.53 3.30
CA SER A 291 -4.08 -10.02 3.01
C SER A 291 -3.01 -9.09 3.59
N LEU A 292 -1.87 -9.70 3.93
CA LEU A 292 -0.66 -9.01 4.35
C LEU A 292 0.46 -9.36 3.35
N GLY A 293 1.08 -8.36 2.76
CA GLY A 293 2.12 -8.54 1.76
C GLY A 293 3.53 -8.35 2.32
N GLU A 294 4.52 -8.57 1.45
CA GLU A 294 5.94 -8.33 1.79
C GLU A 294 6.17 -6.89 2.26
N PHE A 295 5.49 -5.91 1.67
CA PHE A 295 5.54 -4.52 2.13
C PHE A 295 5.16 -4.38 3.61
N ASP A 296 4.08 -5.02 4.06
CA ASP A 296 3.62 -4.93 5.45
C ASP A 296 4.63 -5.53 6.43
N PHE A 297 5.16 -6.71 6.12
CA PHE A 297 6.15 -7.38 6.96
C PHE A 297 7.50 -6.66 6.94
N ARG A 298 7.91 -6.12 5.79
CA ARG A 298 9.11 -5.29 5.67
C ARG A 298 9.05 -4.09 6.62
N VAL A 299 7.95 -3.35 6.61
CA VAL A 299 7.79 -2.19 7.51
C VAL A 299 7.64 -2.63 8.96
N LEU A 300 6.82 -3.64 9.24
CA LEU A 300 6.62 -4.16 10.58
C LEU A 300 7.96 -4.57 11.23
N LEU A 301 8.72 -5.41 10.55
CA LEU A 301 9.98 -5.90 11.09
C LEU A 301 11.02 -4.77 11.21
N SER A 302 11.17 -3.94 10.20
CA SER A 302 12.13 -2.81 10.23
C SER A 302 11.86 -1.83 11.35
N GLN A 303 10.59 -1.62 11.72
CA GLN A 303 10.20 -0.70 12.79
C GLN A 303 10.65 -1.18 14.18
N TYR A 304 10.72 -2.49 14.41
CA TYR A 304 11.04 -3.08 15.72
C TYR A 304 12.39 -3.80 15.79
N THR A 305 13.12 -3.84 14.67
CA THR A 305 14.47 -4.43 14.58
C THR A 305 15.46 -3.42 13.99
N SER A 306 15.99 -3.69 12.82
CA SER A 306 16.68 -2.69 11.97
C SER A 306 16.12 -2.76 10.56
N LYS A 307 16.37 -1.74 9.76
CA LYS A 307 15.94 -1.72 8.35
C LYS A 307 16.48 -2.94 7.61
N GLU A 308 17.76 -3.22 7.75
CA GLU A 308 18.45 -4.34 7.07
C GLU A 308 17.89 -5.69 7.50
N GLU A 309 17.69 -5.91 8.81
CA GLU A 309 17.13 -7.17 9.33
C GLU A 309 15.69 -7.39 8.88
N GLY A 310 14.87 -6.31 8.93
CA GLY A 310 13.47 -6.36 8.51
C GLY A 310 13.32 -6.65 7.03
N GLU A 311 14.08 -5.97 6.17
CA GLU A 311 14.08 -6.18 4.74
C GLU A 311 14.57 -7.58 4.35
N GLN A 312 15.67 -8.04 4.94
CA GLN A 312 16.20 -9.38 4.71
C GLN A 312 15.25 -10.49 5.13
N ALA A 313 14.54 -10.33 6.24
CA ALA A 313 13.56 -11.32 6.65
C ALA A 313 12.32 -11.29 5.75
N ALA A 314 11.78 -10.11 5.44
CA ALA A 314 10.55 -9.96 4.67
C ALA A 314 10.64 -10.48 3.23
N MET A 315 11.83 -10.45 2.60
CA MET A 315 12.04 -10.95 1.24
C MET A 315 11.76 -12.45 1.07
N HIS A 316 11.73 -13.20 2.18
CA HIS A 316 11.40 -14.62 2.22
C HIS A 316 9.89 -14.89 2.39
N LEU A 317 9.05 -13.85 2.48
CA LEU A 317 7.61 -14.00 2.62
C LEU A 317 6.99 -14.49 1.32
N ALA A 318 6.21 -15.57 1.37
CA ALA A 318 5.38 -16.02 0.25
C ALA A 318 3.99 -15.37 0.26
N GLY A 319 3.47 -15.00 1.43
CA GLY A 319 2.22 -14.28 1.60
C GLY A 319 1.70 -14.34 3.05
N GLY A 320 0.70 -13.50 3.33
CA GLY A 320 0.06 -13.45 4.64
C GLY A 320 -1.41 -13.09 4.54
N SER A 321 -2.15 -13.44 5.59
CA SER A 321 -3.58 -13.16 5.70
C SER A 321 -3.96 -12.86 7.14
N TYR A 322 -5.05 -12.14 7.35
CA TYR A 322 -5.57 -11.85 8.69
C TYR A 322 -7.09 -11.90 8.73
N ALA A 323 -7.61 -12.10 9.93
CA ALA A 323 -9.00 -11.91 10.27
C ALA A 323 -9.09 -11.16 11.61
N LEU A 324 -9.90 -10.12 11.65
CA LEU A 324 -10.14 -9.28 12.82
C LEU A 324 -11.51 -9.58 13.38
N PHE A 325 -11.57 -9.88 14.66
CA PHE A 325 -12.80 -10.17 15.39
C PHE A 325 -12.99 -9.19 16.56
N GLU A 326 -14.22 -9.08 17.01
CA GLU A 326 -14.60 -8.36 18.24
C GLU A 326 -15.51 -9.25 19.07
N TYR A 327 -15.21 -9.42 20.37
CA TYR A 327 -16.10 -10.11 21.28
C TYR A 327 -17.43 -9.37 21.39
N LYS A 328 -18.57 -10.10 21.29
CA LYS A 328 -19.92 -9.51 21.37
C LYS A 328 -20.16 -8.83 22.71
N HIS A 329 -19.59 -9.38 23.79
CA HIS A 329 -19.58 -8.81 25.12
C HIS A 329 -18.21 -8.17 25.40
N GLY A 330 -18.20 -6.94 25.88
CA GLY A 330 -16.95 -6.20 26.20
C GLY A 330 -16.26 -5.52 25.02
N LYS A 331 -16.59 -5.90 23.78
CA LYS A 331 -16.04 -5.31 22.53
C LYS A 331 -14.51 -5.30 22.46
N LEU A 332 -13.87 -6.30 23.08
CA LEU A 332 -12.43 -6.47 22.98
C LEU A 332 -12.09 -7.07 21.60
N PRO A 333 -11.05 -6.54 20.92
CA PRO A 333 -10.63 -7.06 19.63
C PRO A 333 -9.79 -8.33 19.80
N LEU A 334 -9.88 -9.22 18.79
CA LEU A 334 -8.98 -10.35 18.61
C LEU A 334 -8.48 -10.32 17.17
N LEU A 335 -7.17 -10.33 17.00
CA LEU A 335 -6.51 -10.46 15.72
C LEU A 335 -5.98 -11.89 15.55
N ALA A 336 -6.43 -12.56 14.48
CA ALA A 336 -5.88 -13.82 14.00
C ALA A 336 -5.14 -13.53 12.68
N PHE A 337 -3.88 -13.97 12.55
CA PHE A 337 -3.19 -13.82 11.27
C PHE A 337 -2.18 -14.95 11.05
N ALA A 338 -1.84 -15.17 9.78
CA ALA A 338 -0.86 -16.15 9.35
C ALA A 338 0.10 -15.54 8.36
N SER A 339 1.32 -16.05 8.33
CA SER A 339 2.34 -15.76 7.33
C SER A 339 2.96 -17.06 6.82
N THR A 340 3.17 -17.15 5.51
CA THR A 340 3.84 -18.27 4.86
C THR A 340 5.17 -17.80 4.30
N TRP A 341 6.22 -18.57 4.51
CA TRP A 341 7.60 -18.25 4.16
C TRP A 341 8.11 -19.24 3.12
N ASP A 342 9.21 -18.92 2.47
CA ASP A 342 9.80 -19.79 1.46
C ASP A 342 10.49 -21.05 2.06
N SER A 343 10.76 -21.04 3.36
CA SER A 343 11.41 -22.14 4.08
C SER A 343 11.02 -22.19 5.56
N ASP A 344 11.25 -23.36 6.17
CA ASP A 344 11.08 -23.56 7.62
C ASP A 344 12.05 -22.69 8.44
N ASP A 345 13.26 -22.48 7.93
CA ASP A 345 14.27 -21.63 8.57
C ASP A 345 13.86 -20.16 8.53
N ALA A 346 13.32 -19.67 7.42
CA ALA A 346 12.80 -18.31 7.30
C ALA A 346 11.62 -18.06 8.23
N ALA A 347 10.69 -19.02 8.33
CA ALA A 347 9.59 -18.98 9.30
C ALA A 347 10.09 -18.94 10.74
N GLY A 348 11.14 -19.72 11.06
CA GLY A 348 11.79 -19.71 12.38
C GLY A 348 12.46 -18.38 12.69
N LYS A 349 13.16 -17.79 11.71
CA LYS A 349 13.77 -16.47 11.85
C LYS A 349 12.72 -15.36 12.04
N TYR A 350 11.64 -15.41 11.28
CA TYR A 350 10.53 -14.48 11.49
C TYR A 350 9.93 -14.59 12.90
N LEU A 351 9.67 -15.79 13.41
CA LEU A 351 9.10 -15.99 14.76
C LEU A 351 10.05 -15.41 15.83
N GLU A 352 11.37 -15.59 15.68
CA GLU A 352 12.37 -14.96 16.56
C GLU A 352 12.24 -13.41 16.55
N LEU A 353 12.21 -12.80 15.35
CA LEU A 353 12.07 -11.35 15.18
C LEU A 353 10.72 -10.85 15.70
N TYR A 354 9.68 -11.64 15.55
CA TYR A 354 8.36 -11.29 16.06
C TYR A 354 8.33 -11.17 17.59
N GLY A 355 9.18 -11.89 18.30
CA GLY A 355 9.40 -11.68 19.73
C GLY A 355 9.84 -10.25 20.06
N ARG A 356 10.66 -9.63 19.21
CA ARG A 356 11.06 -8.20 19.31
C ARG A 356 9.90 -7.26 18.96
N VAL A 357 9.08 -7.63 17.95
CA VAL A 357 7.86 -6.88 17.63
C VAL A 357 6.92 -6.83 18.84
N LEU A 358 6.69 -7.95 19.52
CA LEU A 358 5.86 -8.01 20.73
C LEU A 358 6.40 -7.10 21.85
N GLN A 359 7.73 -7.09 22.05
CA GLN A 359 8.38 -6.23 23.04
C GLN A 359 8.24 -4.74 22.73
N GLY A 360 8.24 -4.37 21.45
CA GLY A 360 8.17 -2.98 21.02
C GLY A 360 6.74 -2.44 20.90
N LYS A 361 5.77 -3.27 20.48
CA LYS A 361 4.39 -2.81 20.27
C LYS A 361 3.53 -2.77 21.53
N TRP A 362 3.86 -3.55 22.57
CA TRP A 362 3.11 -3.62 23.81
C TRP A 362 3.85 -3.00 24.99
N LYS A 363 3.15 -2.23 25.81
CA LYS A 363 3.68 -1.60 27.03
C LYS A 363 3.73 -2.61 28.20
N LYS A 364 2.77 -3.54 28.23
CA LYS A 364 2.69 -4.59 29.24
C LYS A 364 2.80 -5.92 28.51
N LEU A 365 3.98 -6.52 28.57
CA LEU A 365 4.24 -7.83 27.98
C LEU A 365 4.75 -8.79 29.05
N GLU A 366 4.06 -9.92 29.22
CA GLU A 366 4.48 -11.03 30.06
C GLU A 366 4.61 -12.28 29.18
N ILE A 367 5.85 -12.74 28.94
CA ILE A 367 6.13 -13.97 28.22
C ILE A 367 5.97 -15.15 29.18
N ALA A 368 5.01 -16.04 28.91
CA ALA A 368 4.81 -17.27 29.67
C ALA A 368 5.73 -18.40 29.17
N SER A 369 5.92 -18.49 27.85
CA SER A 369 6.81 -19.46 27.21
C SER A 369 7.37 -18.89 25.92
N GLN A 370 8.66 -19.15 25.65
CA GLN A 370 9.30 -18.83 24.38
C GLN A 370 10.25 -19.96 23.98
N THR A 371 9.99 -20.54 22.82
CA THR A 371 10.79 -21.59 22.19
C THR A 371 11.08 -21.23 20.75
N THR A 372 11.82 -22.05 20.02
CA THR A 372 12.03 -21.86 18.57
C THR A 372 10.77 -22.08 17.73
N ALA A 373 9.72 -22.69 18.30
CA ALA A 373 8.48 -23.02 17.61
C ALA A 373 7.26 -22.26 18.11
N GLU A 374 7.32 -21.63 19.29
CA GLU A 374 6.14 -20.99 19.91
C GLU A 374 6.54 -19.87 20.87
N ILE A 375 5.74 -18.81 20.89
CA ILE A 375 5.77 -17.73 21.88
C ILE A 375 4.35 -17.58 22.44
N THR A 376 4.19 -17.66 23.77
CA THR A 376 2.91 -17.45 24.45
C THR A 376 3.06 -16.48 25.60
N GLY A 377 1.99 -15.77 25.93
CA GLY A 377 2.01 -14.83 27.04
C GLY A 377 0.76 -13.98 27.12
N HIS A 378 0.91 -12.83 27.77
CA HIS A 378 -0.13 -11.83 27.93
C HIS A 378 0.42 -10.46 27.53
N GLY A 379 -0.31 -9.74 26.66
CA GLY A 379 0.01 -8.39 26.21
C GLY A 379 -1.07 -7.38 26.59
N ASP A 380 -0.98 -6.16 26.03
CA ASP A 380 -1.94 -5.08 26.32
C ASP A 380 -3.39 -5.43 25.95
N THR A 381 -3.60 -6.33 24.98
CA THR A 381 -4.92 -6.68 24.45
C THR A 381 -5.49 -8.01 25.01
N GLY A 382 -4.71 -8.74 25.81
CA GLY A 382 -5.08 -10.03 26.34
C GLY A 382 -4.01 -11.10 26.13
N TYR A 383 -4.39 -12.37 26.27
CA TYR A 383 -3.48 -13.47 26.00
C TYR A 383 -3.17 -13.57 24.51
N PHE A 384 -1.98 -14.07 24.20
CA PHE A 384 -1.55 -14.30 22.82
C PHE A 384 -0.82 -15.63 22.66
N ARG A 385 -0.82 -16.11 21.44
CA ARG A 385 -0.05 -17.24 20.97
C ARG A 385 0.47 -16.98 19.56
N ALA A 386 1.77 -17.12 19.36
CA ALA A 386 2.41 -17.16 18.05
C ALA A 386 3.14 -18.49 17.91
N TRP A 387 2.90 -19.25 16.83
CA TRP A 387 3.54 -20.56 16.66
C TRP A 387 3.85 -20.88 15.21
N LYS A 388 4.92 -21.63 15.01
CA LYS A 388 5.40 -22.11 13.72
C LYS A 388 4.89 -23.52 13.45
N ASP A 389 4.46 -23.78 12.22
CA ASP A 389 4.18 -25.11 11.69
C ASP A 389 4.73 -25.19 10.25
N GLY A 390 5.84 -25.90 10.08
CA GLY A 390 6.59 -25.90 8.86
C GLY A 390 7.01 -24.48 8.44
N ALA A 391 6.80 -24.12 7.21
CA ALA A 391 7.09 -22.80 6.68
C ALA A 391 6.02 -21.72 6.98
N SER A 392 5.04 -22.02 7.83
CA SER A 392 3.99 -21.07 8.23
C SER A 392 4.09 -20.68 9.69
N VAL A 393 3.74 -19.42 9.98
CA VAL A 393 3.63 -18.90 11.35
C VAL A 393 2.23 -18.35 11.55
N TYR A 394 1.60 -18.75 12.64
CA TYR A 394 0.23 -18.40 13.01
C TYR A 394 0.22 -17.56 14.27
N HIS A 395 -0.75 -16.65 14.37
CA HIS A 395 -0.86 -15.72 15.47
C HIS A 395 -2.32 -15.58 15.91
N LEU A 396 -2.53 -15.58 17.24
CA LEU A 396 -3.76 -15.19 17.89
C LEU A 396 -3.44 -14.18 18.99
N GLU A 397 -4.00 -12.98 18.91
CA GLU A 397 -3.76 -11.89 19.87
C GLU A 397 -5.08 -11.30 20.36
N GLY A 398 -5.24 -11.14 21.66
CA GLY A 398 -6.47 -10.64 22.28
C GLY A 398 -7.37 -11.76 22.81
N LEU A 399 -6.81 -12.94 23.13
CA LEU A 399 -7.55 -14.05 23.75
C LEU A 399 -7.93 -13.72 25.20
N HIS A 400 -9.12 -14.12 25.63
CA HIS A 400 -9.58 -13.96 27.02
C HIS A 400 -8.88 -14.92 28.03
N ALA A 401 -8.40 -16.06 27.53
CA ALA A 401 -7.71 -17.06 28.32
C ALA A 401 -6.52 -17.65 27.55
N PRO A 402 -5.50 -18.16 28.27
CA PRO A 402 -4.37 -18.79 27.61
C PRO A 402 -4.81 -20.05 26.85
N MET A 403 -4.27 -20.27 25.67
CA MET A 403 -4.45 -21.51 24.92
C MET A 403 -3.46 -22.57 25.41
N PRO A 404 -3.87 -23.84 25.58
CA PRO A 404 -2.95 -24.93 25.88
C PRO A 404 -1.93 -25.13 24.75
N SER A 405 -0.66 -25.28 25.10
CA SER A 405 0.40 -25.63 24.12
C SER A 405 0.09 -26.99 23.47
N GLY A 406 0.36 -27.09 22.15
CA GLY A 406 0.17 -28.33 21.39
C GLY A 406 -1.24 -28.57 20.82
N GLN A 407 -2.23 -27.73 21.10
CA GLN A 407 -3.47 -27.73 20.32
C GLN A 407 -3.24 -26.89 19.04
N SER A 408 -3.08 -27.54 17.90
CA SER A 408 -3.28 -26.87 16.61
C SER A 408 -4.76 -26.53 16.50
N PRO A 409 -5.16 -25.28 16.32
CA PRO A 409 -6.51 -24.95 15.90
C PRO A 409 -6.60 -25.35 14.41
N ILE A 410 -6.86 -26.65 14.19
CA ILE A 410 -7.18 -27.18 12.87
C ILE A 410 -8.51 -26.55 12.49
N SER A 411 -8.56 -25.92 11.31
CA SER A 411 -9.82 -25.56 10.66
C SER A 411 -10.77 -26.76 10.74
N ASP A 412 -11.92 -26.61 11.39
CA ASP A 412 -12.97 -27.63 11.39
C ASP A 412 -13.37 -27.87 9.92
N PRO A 413 -13.16 -29.09 9.35
CA PRO A 413 -13.44 -29.34 7.94
C PRO A 413 -14.93 -29.29 7.60
N GLN A 414 -15.81 -28.96 8.53
CA GLN A 414 -17.25 -28.92 8.37
C GLN A 414 -17.88 -27.53 8.27
N SER A 415 -17.09 -26.45 8.28
CA SER A 415 -17.64 -25.14 7.90
C SER A 415 -17.54 -24.96 6.40
N PRO A 416 -18.65 -24.91 5.65
CA PRO A 416 -18.58 -24.63 4.22
C PRO A 416 -18.03 -23.21 4.04
N ILE A 417 -16.85 -23.11 3.44
CA ILE A 417 -16.34 -21.87 2.86
C ILE A 417 -17.42 -21.40 1.88
N THR A 418 -18.16 -20.38 2.23
CA THR A 418 -19.04 -19.72 1.27
C THR A 418 -18.15 -19.10 0.22
N GLY A 419 -18.14 -19.72 -0.95
CA GLY A 419 -17.40 -19.24 -2.12
C GLY A 419 -17.74 -17.78 -2.47
N PRO A 420 -16.99 -17.16 -3.39
CA PRO A 420 -17.05 -15.74 -3.67
C PRO A 420 -18.50 -15.29 -3.91
N ARG A 421 -18.98 -14.37 -3.08
CA ARG A 421 -20.28 -13.75 -3.26
C ARG A 421 -20.27 -13.00 -4.58
N SER A 422 -21.16 -13.41 -5.49
CA SER A 422 -21.42 -12.71 -6.75
C SER A 422 -21.68 -11.22 -6.51
N PRO A 423 -21.24 -10.33 -7.40
CA PRO A 423 -21.44 -8.90 -7.25
C PRO A 423 -22.95 -8.59 -7.23
N VAL A 424 -23.40 -7.91 -6.20
CA VAL A 424 -24.74 -7.30 -6.17
C VAL A 424 -24.71 -6.14 -7.16
N HIS A 425 -25.65 -6.17 -8.10
CA HIS A 425 -25.91 -5.20 -9.18
C HIS A 425 -26.07 -3.75 -8.71
#